data_321b70e49df4914086fda1ed1268d716
#
_entry.id   321b70e49df4914086fda1ed1268d716
#
_cell.length_a   1.000
_cell.length_b   1.000
_cell.length_c   1.000
_cell.angle_alpha   90.00
_cell.angle_beta   90.00
_cell.angle_gamma   90.00
#
_symmetry.space_group_name_H-M   'P 1'
#
loop_
_entity.id
_entity.type
_entity.pdbx_description
1 polymer ?
#
loop_
_entity_poly.entity_id
_entity_poly.type
_entity_poly.pdbx_seq_one_letter_code
_entity_poly.pdbx_strand_id
1 'polypeptide(L)'
;QIDSDYGAIRLPASVAPPTCGPGRTTYCLQASDVRQWNRLYASALGIIDNVSIMVVRNGDFKPLPYGTLLESDTRGIRAPEFYFQDVWRLSSSLTLTLGVSYGWQTPPVERLGRYTFQILRDTGEFVTAEKFLNARRRAAEQGQIYNPEIAFLPVKAAGGRGVFDIDWNNISPRLSASWNPSVTSGWLGRLLGDRKTVFRGGWSLIYDRQNTVQSVIIPSLGVAFAQTINVSAPPCNASGQGGRGCDPANPNQAASVFRVGQDGMIPLPKVPPQSIPVSPTWCKTGSANCLFPEILSFQVDPTMKVGENHAVDFTIQRELPADMLLEVGFAGRYARKLPQSMNLGQVPYMHRDPASGQTFAQAFDAVATALRAGLTPSPQPWFENQVPGGTAALVSAARSNFISGDLNALFLTLDLRRMAQGLRPFNNYMSRTLFLRSSLGRSNYNALLVTLRKRMSHGLTYDLNYTFSRSLDQVGYWQNSANVMPNNFDLDAEYGPSVY
;
A
#
# COMPACT_ATOMS: atom_id res chain seq x y z
N GLN A 1 -16.17 -5.34 18.53
CA GLN A 1 -17.28 -5.51 17.59
C GLN A 1 -18.03 -6.76 17.96
N ILE A 2 -19.35 -6.67 18.06
CA ILE A 2 -20.25 -7.78 18.35
C ILE A 2 -20.97 -8.09 17.05
N ASP A 3 -20.90 -9.33 16.61
CA ASP A 3 -21.61 -9.78 15.41
C ASP A 3 -22.67 -10.82 15.82
N SER A 4 -23.87 -10.67 15.30
CA SER A 4 -24.99 -11.58 15.48
C SER A 4 -25.35 -12.33 14.20
N ASP A 5 -24.38 -12.52 13.30
CA ASP A 5 -24.58 -13.21 12.03
C ASP A 5 -24.67 -14.75 12.21
N TYR A 6 -25.67 -15.19 12.92
CA TYR A 6 -25.97 -16.61 13.01
C TYR A 6 -26.68 -17.13 11.76
N GLY A 7 -25.91 -17.33 10.68
CA GLY A 7 -26.43 -18.05 9.50
C GLY A 7 -26.76 -19.51 9.79
N ALA A 8 -26.36 -20.04 10.95
CA ALA A 8 -26.56 -21.43 11.34
C ALA A 8 -27.65 -21.65 12.41
N ILE A 9 -28.17 -20.61 13.09
CA ILE A 9 -29.25 -20.81 14.06
C ILE A 9 -30.55 -21.13 13.34
N ARG A 10 -31.03 -22.32 13.55
CA ARG A 10 -32.39 -22.73 13.17
C ARG A 10 -33.35 -22.32 14.28
N LEU A 11 -34.08 -21.24 14.05
CA LEU A 11 -35.18 -20.89 14.97
C LEU A 11 -36.24 -21.96 14.93
N PRO A 12 -36.90 -22.26 16.07
CA PRO A 12 -38.06 -23.14 16.11
C PRO A 12 -39.11 -22.65 15.12
N ALA A 13 -39.78 -23.57 14.41
CA ALA A 13 -40.81 -23.24 13.43
C ALA A 13 -41.93 -22.39 14.04
N SER A 14 -42.14 -22.46 15.35
CA SER A 14 -43.13 -21.68 16.10
C SER A 14 -42.84 -20.18 16.18
N VAL A 15 -41.60 -19.74 15.97
CA VAL A 15 -41.20 -18.32 16.05
C VAL A 15 -40.81 -17.75 14.68
N ALA A 16 -40.63 -18.59 13.67
CA ALA A 16 -40.37 -18.14 12.32
C ALA A 16 -41.69 -17.75 11.64
N PRO A 17 -41.76 -16.58 10.96
CA PRO A 17 -42.91 -16.28 10.13
C PRO A 17 -43.03 -17.33 9.03
N PRO A 18 -44.28 -17.66 8.64
CA PRO A 18 -44.45 -18.60 7.52
C PRO A 18 -43.82 -18.06 6.25
N THR A 19 -43.18 -18.92 5.48
CA THR A 19 -42.62 -18.55 4.17
C THR A 19 -43.74 -18.28 3.16
N CYS A 20 -43.52 -17.32 2.27
CA CYS A 20 -44.40 -17.01 1.18
C CYS A 20 -44.43 -18.20 0.16
N GLY A 21 -45.60 -18.47 -0.37
CA GLY A 21 -45.82 -19.56 -1.33
C GLY A 21 -47.21 -19.53 -1.97
N PRO A 22 -47.60 -20.53 -2.75
CA PRO A 22 -48.91 -20.59 -3.33
C PRO A 22 -50.03 -20.46 -2.28
N GLY A 23 -50.90 -19.46 -2.42
CA GLY A 23 -51.97 -19.15 -1.50
C GLY A 23 -51.60 -18.27 -0.30
N ARG A 24 -50.35 -17.86 -0.12
CA ARG A 24 -49.93 -16.94 0.92
C ARG A 24 -48.92 -15.91 0.39
N THR A 25 -49.44 -14.74 0.08
CA THR A 25 -48.63 -13.61 -0.47
C THR A 25 -48.47 -12.43 0.49
N THR A 26 -49.22 -12.44 1.63
CA THR A 26 -49.19 -11.40 2.66
C THR A 26 -48.88 -12.00 4.03
N TYR A 27 -48.23 -11.22 4.87
CA TYR A 27 -47.78 -11.67 6.21
C TYR A 27 -46.93 -12.93 6.19
N CYS A 28 -46.05 -13.02 5.20
CA CYS A 28 -45.14 -14.13 5.00
C CYS A 28 -43.74 -13.63 4.73
N LEU A 29 -42.72 -14.47 4.93
CA LEU A 29 -41.31 -14.16 4.74
C LEU A 29 -40.85 -14.70 3.38
N GLN A 30 -40.28 -13.86 2.53
CA GLN A 30 -39.67 -14.32 1.28
C GLN A 30 -38.47 -15.23 1.60
N ALA A 31 -38.23 -16.22 0.78
CA ALA A 31 -37.12 -17.15 0.96
C ALA A 31 -35.75 -16.42 0.98
N SER A 32 -35.62 -15.32 0.25
CA SER A 32 -34.45 -14.43 0.27
C SER A 32 -34.22 -13.76 1.62
N ASP A 33 -35.27 -13.53 2.40
CA ASP A 33 -35.24 -12.70 3.60
C ASP A 33 -35.15 -13.52 4.89
N VAL A 34 -35.24 -14.85 4.80
CA VAL A 34 -35.14 -15.77 5.95
C VAL A 34 -33.84 -15.54 6.73
N ARG A 35 -32.72 -15.34 6.01
CA ARG A 35 -31.42 -15.08 6.65
C ARG A 35 -31.43 -13.76 7.43
N GLN A 36 -31.99 -12.71 6.85
CA GLN A 36 -32.09 -11.40 7.50
C GLN A 36 -33.01 -11.46 8.71
N TRP A 37 -34.12 -12.17 8.60
CA TRP A 37 -35.02 -12.40 9.74
C TRP A 37 -34.30 -13.10 10.89
N ASN A 38 -33.60 -14.19 10.63
CA ASN A 38 -32.88 -14.94 11.64
C ASN A 38 -31.83 -14.05 12.37
N ARG A 39 -31.13 -13.21 11.63
CA ARG A 39 -30.19 -12.23 12.20
C ARG A 39 -30.86 -11.24 13.13
N LEU A 40 -31.93 -10.62 12.68
CA LEU A 40 -32.68 -9.65 13.46
C LEU A 40 -33.29 -10.29 14.74
N TYR A 41 -33.81 -11.49 14.61
CA TYR A 41 -34.35 -12.22 15.72
C TYR A 41 -33.29 -12.63 16.76
N ALA A 42 -32.18 -13.15 16.30
CA ALA A 42 -31.01 -13.45 17.15
C ALA A 42 -30.51 -12.20 17.88
N SER A 43 -30.42 -11.08 17.16
CA SER A 43 -30.05 -9.80 17.75
C SER A 43 -31.05 -9.33 18.83
N ALA A 44 -32.35 -9.46 18.57
CA ALA A 44 -33.38 -9.10 19.54
C ALA A 44 -33.34 -9.97 20.80
N LEU A 45 -32.90 -11.22 20.68
CA LEU A 45 -32.71 -12.13 21.83
C LEU A 45 -31.36 -11.92 22.55
N GLY A 46 -30.54 -10.99 22.07
CA GLY A 46 -29.18 -10.75 22.60
C GLY A 46 -28.19 -11.88 22.31
N ILE A 47 -28.48 -12.72 21.31
CA ILE A 47 -27.58 -13.80 20.90
C ILE A 47 -26.37 -13.23 20.21
N ILE A 48 -25.17 -13.67 20.63
CA ILE A 48 -23.89 -13.25 20.08
C ILE A 48 -23.19 -14.45 19.43
N ASP A 49 -22.84 -14.29 18.16
CA ASP A 49 -22.05 -15.27 17.39
C ASP A 49 -20.54 -15.08 17.59
N ASN A 50 -20.11 -13.87 17.46
CA ASN A 50 -18.70 -13.54 17.46
C ASN A 50 -18.45 -12.22 18.19
N VAL A 51 -17.42 -12.18 19.01
CA VAL A 51 -16.91 -10.95 19.62
C VAL A 51 -15.50 -10.73 19.19
N SER A 52 -15.26 -9.64 18.49
CA SER A 52 -13.93 -9.20 18.13
C SER A 52 -13.37 -8.29 19.23
N ILE A 53 -12.30 -8.72 19.85
CA ILE A 53 -11.64 -7.99 20.93
C ILE A 53 -10.24 -7.64 20.51
N MET A 54 -9.88 -6.36 20.63
CA MET A 54 -8.52 -5.93 20.41
C MET A 54 -7.65 -6.18 21.64
N VAL A 55 -6.56 -6.87 21.45
CA VAL A 55 -5.49 -7.07 22.43
C VAL A 55 -4.33 -6.20 22.06
N VAL A 56 -3.86 -5.41 23.02
CA VAL A 56 -2.69 -4.54 22.86
C VAL A 56 -1.53 -5.11 23.65
N ARG A 57 -0.31 -5.02 23.10
CA ARG A 57 0.92 -5.42 23.77
C ARG A 57 1.85 -4.22 23.97
N ASN A 58 2.68 -4.29 24.98
CA ASN A 58 3.75 -3.31 25.18
C ASN A 58 4.94 -3.56 24.23
N GLY A 59 5.94 -2.69 24.27
CA GLY A 59 7.15 -2.79 23.44
C GLY A 59 7.97 -4.07 23.60
N ASP A 60 7.70 -4.89 24.62
CA ASP A 60 8.31 -6.20 24.86
C ASP A 60 7.38 -7.36 24.51
N PHE A 61 6.32 -7.10 23.76
CA PHE A 61 5.26 -8.02 23.34
C PHE A 61 4.48 -8.69 24.47
N LYS A 62 4.53 -8.16 25.68
CA LYS A 62 3.69 -8.62 26.77
C LYS A 62 2.28 -8.06 26.61
N PRO A 63 1.24 -8.90 26.73
CA PRO A 63 -0.13 -8.42 26.64
C PRO A 63 -0.45 -7.45 27.77
N LEU A 64 -1.19 -6.39 27.44
CA LEU A 64 -1.76 -5.44 28.37
C LEU A 64 -3.19 -5.84 28.75
N PRO A 65 -3.75 -5.28 29.81
CA PRO A 65 -5.13 -5.55 30.18
C PRO A 65 -6.11 -5.29 29.04
N TYR A 66 -7.16 -6.09 28.95
CA TYR A 66 -8.21 -5.88 27.96
C TYR A 66 -8.83 -4.48 28.09
N GLY A 67 -9.13 -3.85 26.97
CA GLY A 67 -9.62 -2.47 26.92
C GLY A 67 -8.51 -1.41 26.89
N THR A 68 -7.23 -1.80 26.98
CA THR A 68 -6.12 -0.87 26.76
C THR A 68 -6.13 -0.39 25.33
N LEU A 69 -6.01 0.93 25.13
CA LEU A 69 -5.92 1.53 23.80
C LEU A 69 -4.50 1.34 23.23
N LEU A 70 -4.42 1.21 21.91
CA LEU A 70 -3.15 1.28 21.21
C LEU A 70 -2.68 2.74 21.17
N GLU A 71 -1.59 3.01 21.85
CA GLU A 71 -0.94 4.31 21.88
C GLU A 71 0.37 4.26 21.13
N SER A 72 0.75 5.37 20.51
CA SER A 72 2.06 5.59 19.89
C SER A 72 2.62 6.93 20.38
N ASP A 73 3.86 6.95 20.81
CA ASP A 73 4.63 8.18 21.09
C ASP A 73 5.80 8.28 20.11
N THR A 74 5.50 8.71 18.90
CA THR A 74 6.50 8.88 17.85
C THR A 74 7.00 10.33 17.87
N ARG A 75 8.29 10.52 18.07
CA ARG A 75 8.90 11.86 18.15
C ARG A 75 10.08 11.99 17.21
N GLY A 76 10.34 13.25 16.87
CA GLY A 76 11.69 13.70 16.61
C GLY A 76 12.18 13.67 15.19
N ILE A 77 11.39 14.08 14.19
CA ILE A 77 12.05 14.53 12.97
C ILE A 77 12.66 15.90 13.22
N ARG A 78 14.00 15.94 13.26
CA ARG A 78 14.78 17.16 13.17
C ARG A 78 15.34 17.24 11.77
N ALA A 79 15.24 18.40 11.14
CA ALA A 79 15.71 18.65 9.79
C ALA A 79 16.53 19.95 9.74
N PRO A 80 17.74 19.96 10.31
CA PRO A 80 18.62 21.12 10.18
C PRO A 80 19.07 21.25 8.72
N GLU A 81 19.13 22.51 8.27
CA GLU A 81 19.61 22.87 6.95
C GLU A 81 20.54 24.08 7.05
N PHE A 82 21.66 24.01 6.38
CA PHE A 82 22.63 25.09 6.24
C PHE A 82 22.70 25.48 4.78
N TYR A 83 22.77 26.76 4.50
CA TYR A 83 22.88 27.23 3.12
C TYR A 83 23.92 28.34 3.00
N PHE A 84 24.55 28.37 1.84
CA PHE A 84 25.43 29.44 1.38
C PHE A 84 25.01 29.86 -0.03
N GLN A 85 24.99 31.16 -0.30
CA GLN A 85 24.68 31.69 -1.63
C GLN A 85 25.51 32.92 -1.91
N ASP A 86 26.00 33.04 -3.15
CA ASP A 86 26.69 34.19 -3.66
C ASP A 86 26.10 34.66 -5.00
N VAL A 87 26.15 35.98 -5.21
CA VAL A 87 25.60 36.62 -6.43
C VAL A 87 26.68 37.46 -7.08
N TRP A 88 27.15 37.00 -8.22
CA TRP A 88 28.22 37.61 -8.97
C TRP A 88 27.69 38.41 -10.16
N ARG A 89 27.95 39.73 -10.17
CA ARG A 89 27.75 40.57 -11.34
C ARG A 89 29.01 40.57 -12.19
N LEU A 90 29.09 39.62 -13.15
CA LEU A 90 30.24 39.49 -14.05
C LEU A 90 30.37 40.64 -15.03
N SER A 91 29.23 41.27 -15.40
CA SER A 91 29.15 42.48 -16.21
C SER A 91 27.87 43.25 -15.91
N SER A 92 27.68 44.42 -16.53
CA SER A 92 26.43 45.17 -16.44
C SER A 92 25.23 44.42 -17.03
N SER A 93 25.46 43.38 -17.80
CA SER A 93 24.43 42.59 -18.48
C SER A 93 24.34 41.16 -18.01
N LEU A 94 25.29 40.63 -17.21
CA LEU A 94 25.36 39.24 -16.80
C LEU A 94 25.51 39.11 -15.27
N THR A 95 24.55 38.44 -14.65
CA THR A 95 24.58 38.10 -13.25
C THR A 95 24.51 36.58 -13.12
N LEU A 96 25.35 36.01 -12.28
CA LEU A 96 25.33 34.60 -11.88
C LEU A 96 24.97 34.51 -10.39
N THR A 97 24.16 33.51 -10.06
CA THR A 97 23.89 33.15 -8.67
C THR A 97 24.34 31.72 -8.44
N LEU A 98 25.18 31.51 -7.47
CA LEU A 98 25.68 30.21 -7.04
C LEU A 98 25.25 29.97 -5.60
N GLY A 99 24.74 28.79 -5.32
CA GLY A 99 24.33 28.45 -3.97
C GLY A 99 24.50 26.96 -3.70
N VAL A 100 24.65 26.62 -2.46
CA VAL A 100 24.63 25.24 -1.96
C VAL A 100 23.91 25.22 -0.63
N SER A 101 23.03 24.24 -0.44
CA SER A 101 22.57 23.89 0.89
C SER A 101 22.91 22.45 1.23
N TYR A 102 23.04 22.18 2.52
CA TYR A 102 23.26 20.85 3.07
C TYR A 102 22.33 20.65 4.26
N GLY A 103 21.64 19.53 4.25
CA GLY A 103 20.73 19.20 5.32
C GLY A 103 20.60 17.70 5.53
N TRP A 104 20.09 17.31 6.66
CA TRP A 104 19.71 15.91 6.94
C TRP A 104 18.44 15.86 7.77
N GLN A 105 17.79 14.71 7.75
CA GLN A 105 16.59 14.48 8.54
C GLN A 105 16.81 13.29 9.45
N THR A 106 16.54 13.48 10.74
CA THR A 106 16.56 12.35 11.67
C THR A 106 15.29 11.53 11.48
N PRO A 107 15.37 10.19 11.47
CA PRO A 107 14.18 9.36 11.44
C PRO A 107 13.35 9.54 12.72
N PRO A 108 12.04 9.38 12.65
CA PRO A 108 11.22 9.32 13.84
C PRO A 108 11.57 8.08 14.66
N VAL A 109 11.46 8.22 15.99
CA VAL A 109 11.67 7.15 16.96
C VAL A 109 10.37 6.92 17.70
N GLU A 110 9.91 5.67 17.74
CA GLU A 110 8.76 5.25 18.54
C GLU A 110 9.22 4.90 19.96
N ARG A 111 8.88 5.75 20.93
CA ARG A 111 9.41 5.71 22.30
C ARG A 111 8.83 4.63 23.18
N LEU A 112 7.61 4.19 22.91
CA LEU A 112 6.96 3.08 23.62
C LEU A 112 7.46 1.72 23.13
N GLY A 113 8.31 1.69 22.10
CA GLY A 113 8.84 0.48 21.51
C GLY A 113 7.85 -0.28 20.64
N ARG A 114 6.76 0.37 20.20
CA ARG A 114 5.65 -0.25 19.46
C ARG A 114 5.82 -0.17 17.95
N TYR A 115 7.02 -0.34 17.47
CA TYR A 115 7.34 -0.45 16.06
C TYR A 115 8.13 -1.73 15.80
N THR A 116 7.92 -2.35 14.64
CA THR A 116 8.66 -3.54 14.22
C THR A 116 9.30 -3.33 12.85
N PHE A 117 10.47 -3.94 12.68
CA PHE A 117 11.12 -4.09 11.38
C PHE A 117 10.83 -5.47 10.81
N GLN A 118 10.68 -5.56 9.50
CA GLN A 118 10.67 -6.84 8.81
C GLN A 118 12.11 -7.34 8.66
N ILE A 119 12.35 -8.56 9.10
CA ILE A 119 13.64 -9.24 8.95
C ILE A 119 13.44 -10.62 8.31
N LEU A 120 14.44 -11.10 7.61
CA LEU A 120 14.51 -12.51 7.23
C LEU A 120 14.78 -13.34 8.49
N ARG A 121 13.90 -14.29 8.81
CA ARG A 121 14.00 -15.04 10.07
C ARG A 121 15.31 -15.80 10.21
N ASP A 122 15.77 -16.40 9.11
CA ASP A 122 16.93 -17.27 9.11
C ASP A 122 18.25 -16.52 9.31
N THR A 123 18.35 -15.31 8.74
CA THR A 123 19.58 -14.51 8.75
C THR A 123 19.53 -13.33 9.72
N GLY A 124 18.33 -12.89 10.12
CA GLY A 124 18.14 -11.65 10.86
C GLY A 124 18.35 -10.37 10.03
N GLU A 125 18.59 -10.50 8.72
CA GLU A 125 18.81 -9.35 7.84
C GLU A 125 17.53 -8.54 7.68
N PHE A 126 17.63 -7.21 7.72
CA PHE A 126 16.49 -6.34 7.45
C PHE A 126 16.01 -6.49 6.01
N VAL A 127 14.70 -6.65 5.85
CA VAL A 127 14.08 -6.73 4.53
C VAL A 127 14.05 -5.34 3.91
N THR A 128 14.58 -5.24 2.69
CA THR A 128 14.44 -4.07 1.84
C THR A 128 13.63 -4.42 0.60
N ALA A 129 12.78 -3.51 0.13
CA ALA A 129 11.86 -3.79 -0.96
C ALA A 129 12.60 -4.20 -2.23
N GLU A 130 13.64 -3.47 -2.60
CA GLU A 130 14.41 -3.71 -3.82
C GLU A 130 15.09 -5.09 -3.83
N LYS A 131 15.83 -5.42 -2.76
CA LYS A 131 16.53 -6.71 -2.68
C LYS A 131 15.55 -7.87 -2.69
N PHE A 132 14.46 -7.76 -1.91
CA PHE A 132 13.48 -8.84 -1.79
C PHE A 132 12.76 -9.10 -3.11
N LEU A 133 12.24 -8.06 -3.75
CA LEU A 133 11.51 -8.19 -5.01
C LEU A 133 12.42 -8.65 -6.16
N ASN A 134 13.66 -8.16 -6.22
CA ASN A 134 14.64 -8.61 -7.21
C ASN A 134 15.02 -10.09 -7.01
N ALA A 135 15.21 -10.54 -5.78
CA ALA A 135 15.47 -11.95 -5.49
C ALA A 135 14.29 -12.83 -5.90
N ARG A 136 13.06 -12.39 -5.59
CA ARG A 136 11.83 -13.10 -5.93
C ARG A 136 11.61 -13.18 -7.45
N ARG A 137 11.86 -12.08 -8.17
CA ARG A 137 11.80 -12.05 -9.63
C ARG A 137 12.78 -13.02 -10.27
N ARG A 138 14.07 -12.94 -9.88
CA ARG A 138 15.11 -13.83 -10.43
C ARG A 138 14.80 -15.30 -10.18
N ALA A 139 14.37 -15.64 -8.98
CA ALA A 139 13.96 -17.02 -8.66
C ALA A 139 12.79 -17.47 -9.54
N ALA A 140 11.76 -16.62 -9.69
CA ALA A 140 10.61 -16.94 -10.51
C ALA A 140 10.96 -17.14 -11.99
N GLU A 141 11.83 -16.29 -12.56
CA GLU A 141 12.32 -16.45 -13.93
C GLU A 141 13.10 -17.77 -14.15
N GLN A 142 13.70 -18.31 -13.09
CA GLN A 142 14.40 -19.60 -13.06
C GLN A 142 13.49 -20.77 -12.68
N GLY A 143 12.19 -20.55 -12.49
CA GLY A 143 11.24 -21.57 -12.06
C GLY A 143 11.38 -21.99 -10.60
N GLN A 144 12.03 -21.16 -9.80
CA GLN A 144 12.24 -21.36 -8.37
C GLN A 144 11.26 -20.53 -7.53
N ILE A 145 10.96 -21.01 -6.34
CA ILE A 145 10.11 -20.31 -5.39
C ILE A 145 10.99 -19.62 -4.34
N TYR A 146 11.08 -18.28 -4.42
CA TYR A 146 11.66 -17.46 -3.37
C TYR A 146 10.58 -17.05 -2.38
N ASN A 147 10.57 -17.67 -1.23
CA ASN A 147 9.57 -17.51 -0.21
C ASN A 147 10.21 -17.70 1.18
N PRO A 148 11.12 -16.77 1.58
CA PRO A 148 11.74 -16.81 2.89
C PRO A 148 10.72 -16.49 3.98
N GLU A 149 10.96 -16.99 5.18
CA GLU A 149 10.19 -16.59 6.34
C GLU A 149 10.58 -15.18 6.79
N ILE A 150 9.57 -14.29 6.86
CA ILE A 150 9.74 -12.93 7.39
C ILE A 150 9.29 -12.95 8.84
N ALA A 151 10.11 -12.39 9.71
CA ALA A 151 9.79 -12.14 11.11
C ALA A 151 9.77 -10.64 11.39
N PHE A 152 9.14 -10.26 12.50
CA PHE A 152 8.99 -8.88 12.93
C PHE A 152 9.83 -8.65 14.18
N LEU A 153 10.86 -7.81 14.06
CA LEU A 153 11.79 -7.47 15.13
C LEU A 153 11.36 -6.14 15.77
N PRO A 154 11.03 -6.09 17.08
CA PRO A 154 10.70 -4.84 17.74
C PRO A 154 11.85 -3.85 17.72
N VAL A 155 11.55 -2.55 17.68
CA VAL A 155 12.54 -1.47 17.67
C VAL A 155 13.51 -1.54 18.87
N LYS A 156 13.05 -1.97 20.04
CA LYS A 156 13.91 -2.18 21.21
C LYS A 156 14.94 -3.29 20.97
N ALA A 157 14.52 -4.41 20.41
CA ALA A 157 15.41 -5.52 20.08
C ALA A 157 16.37 -5.19 18.92
N ALA A 158 15.97 -4.23 18.07
CA ALA A 158 16.81 -3.68 17.01
C ALA A 158 17.76 -2.55 17.48
N GLY A 159 17.99 -2.42 18.79
CA GLY A 159 18.89 -1.42 19.37
C GLY A 159 18.30 -0.01 19.50
N GLY A 160 16.98 0.14 19.40
CA GLY A 160 16.29 1.43 19.54
C GLY A 160 16.52 2.39 18.36
N ARG A 161 16.91 1.87 17.19
CA ARG A 161 17.14 2.68 15.98
C ARG A 161 15.86 3.37 15.51
N GLY A 162 16.02 4.44 14.73
CA GLY A 162 14.90 5.06 14.02
C GLY A 162 14.34 4.17 12.90
N VAL A 163 13.17 4.52 12.38
CA VAL A 163 12.45 3.70 11.40
C VAL A 163 13.19 3.53 10.06
N PHE A 164 14.13 4.43 9.75
CA PHE A 164 15.05 4.35 8.61
C PHE A 164 16.40 4.98 8.98
N ASP A 165 17.42 4.78 8.11
CA ASP A 165 18.74 5.36 8.32
C ASP A 165 18.78 6.83 7.92
N ILE A 166 19.62 7.63 8.61
CA ILE A 166 19.81 9.03 8.22
C ILE A 166 20.50 9.09 6.87
N ASP A 167 19.93 9.87 5.96
CA ASP A 167 20.54 10.17 4.69
C ASP A 167 21.46 11.40 4.83
N TRP A 168 22.77 11.16 4.79
CA TRP A 168 23.79 12.18 4.98
C TRP A 168 24.23 12.85 3.68
N ASN A 169 23.71 12.42 2.53
CA ASN A 169 24.18 12.85 1.21
C ASN A 169 23.40 14.01 0.60
N ASN A 170 22.58 14.70 1.38
CA ASN A 170 21.65 15.71 0.89
C ASN A 170 22.31 17.04 0.64
N ILE A 171 23.23 17.09 -0.32
CA ILE A 171 23.86 18.32 -0.81
C ILE A 171 23.04 18.88 -1.95
N SER A 172 22.57 20.12 -1.84
CA SER A 172 21.59 20.78 -2.69
C SER A 172 22.22 21.98 -3.43
N PRO A 173 22.92 21.77 -4.54
CA PRO A 173 23.47 22.85 -5.34
C PRO A 173 22.39 23.62 -6.08
N ARG A 174 22.62 24.93 -6.27
CA ARG A 174 21.80 25.85 -7.05
C ARG A 174 22.65 26.71 -7.93
N LEU A 175 22.28 26.80 -9.19
CA LEU A 175 22.96 27.61 -10.20
C LEU A 175 21.92 28.36 -10.99
N SER A 176 22.07 29.68 -11.13
CA SER A 176 21.27 30.44 -12.06
C SER A 176 22.06 31.57 -12.73
N ALA A 177 21.62 31.95 -13.92
CA ALA A 177 22.17 33.03 -14.69
C ALA A 177 21.05 33.95 -15.20
N SER A 178 21.30 35.26 -15.18
CA SER A 178 20.44 36.25 -15.81
C SER A 178 21.31 37.09 -16.76
N TRP A 179 20.95 37.09 -18.04
CA TRP A 179 21.67 37.83 -19.07
C TRP A 179 20.74 38.79 -19.81
N ASN A 180 21.11 40.07 -19.79
CA ASN A 180 20.36 41.16 -20.44
C ASN A 180 21.28 41.86 -21.44
N PRO A 181 21.45 41.29 -22.67
CA PRO A 181 22.39 41.82 -23.67
C PRO A 181 21.94 43.20 -24.19
N SER A 182 22.95 44.05 -24.44
CA SER A 182 22.80 45.29 -25.22
C SER A 182 23.38 45.04 -26.61
N VAL A 183 22.51 44.81 -27.60
CA VAL A 183 22.91 44.62 -29.01
C VAL A 183 22.11 45.56 -29.89
N THR A 184 22.79 46.51 -30.53
CA THR A 184 22.16 47.58 -31.29
C THR A 184 22.29 47.45 -32.81
N SER A 185 23.14 46.58 -33.32
CA SER A 185 23.43 46.45 -34.73
C SER A 185 23.24 45.05 -35.30
N GLY A 186 23.03 44.97 -36.60
CA GLY A 186 22.86 43.68 -37.31
C GLY A 186 21.52 43.00 -37.04
N TRP A 187 21.40 41.74 -37.48
CA TRP A 187 20.20 40.92 -37.28
C TRP A 187 19.95 40.59 -35.78
N LEU A 188 21.04 40.39 -35.03
CA LEU A 188 20.94 40.19 -33.57
C LEU A 188 20.42 41.44 -32.86
N GLY A 189 20.78 42.66 -33.29
CA GLY A 189 20.23 43.88 -32.72
C GLY A 189 18.71 44.01 -32.94
N ARG A 190 18.21 43.56 -34.08
CA ARG A 190 16.76 43.50 -34.34
C ARG A 190 16.08 42.45 -33.47
N LEU A 191 16.75 41.31 -33.26
CA LEU A 191 16.19 40.22 -32.44
C LEU A 191 16.26 40.50 -30.94
N LEU A 192 17.40 41.00 -30.42
CA LEU A 192 17.61 41.18 -28.97
C LEU A 192 17.33 42.59 -28.48
N GLY A 193 17.67 43.59 -29.29
CA GLY A 193 17.54 45.01 -28.96
C GLY A 193 18.51 45.47 -27.86
N ASP A 194 18.50 46.77 -27.58
CA ASP A 194 19.27 47.31 -26.48
C ASP A 194 18.55 47.03 -25.15
N ARG A 195 19.02 46.00 -24.43
CA ARG A 195 18.48 45.53 -23.13
C ARG A 195 16.98 45.19 -23.13
N LYS A 196 16.39 44.99 -24.33
CA LYS A 196 14.94 44.65 -24.44
C LYS A 196 14.67 43.15 -24.27
N THR A 197 15.70 42.33 -24.22
CA THR A 197 15.56 40.89 -24.04
C THR A 197 16.35 40.43 -22.81
N VAL A 198 15.72 39.66 -21.97
CA VAL A 198 16.37 39.03 -20.79
C VAL A 198 16.28 37.52 -20.91
N PHE A 199 17.39 36.86 -20.79
CA PHE A 199 17.48 35.40 -20.66
C PHE A 199 17.73 35.08 -19.19
N ARG A 200 16.92 34.18 -18.64
CA ARG A 200 17.12 33.64 -17.30
C ARG A 200 17.11 32.13 -17.38
N GLY A 201 18.04 31.50 -16.69
CA GLY A 201 18.09 30.06 -16.60
C GLY A 201 18.63 29.64 -15.26
N GLY A 202 18.13 28.53 -14.76
CA GLY A 202 18.59 27.99 -13.51
C GLY A 202 18.38 26.50 -13.42
N TRP A 203 19.19 25.89 -12.57
CA TRP A 203 19.06 24.53 -12.13
C TRP A 203 19.29 24.45 -10.63
N SER A 204 18.49 23.63 -9.95
CA SER A 204 18.70 23.32 -8.55
C SER A 204 18.35 21.86 -8.26
N LEU A 205 19.09 21.26 -7.33
CA LEU A 205 18.72 20.03 -6.68
C LEU A 205 18.04 20.36 -5.35
N ILE A 206 16.87 19.83 -5.13
CA ILE A 206 16.05 20.09 -3.95
C ILE A 206 15.74 18.75 -3.30
N TYR A 207 16.01 18.63 -2.01
CA TYR A 207 15.59 17.47 -1.21
C TYR A 207 14.27 17.75 -0.52
N ASP A 208 13.38 16.76 -0.56
CA ASP A 208 12.06 16.87 0.05
C ASP A 208 12.14 16.63 1.56
N ARG A 209 11.11 17.07 2.27
CA ARG A 209 10.92 16.73 3.67
C ARG A 209 10.02 15.52 3.79
N GLN A 210 10.50 14.46 4.44
CA GLN A 210 9.69 13.28 4.66
C GLN A 210 8.43 13.60 5.48
N ASN A 211 7.29 13.13 5.00
CA ASN A 211 6.02 13.35 5.65
C ASN A 211 5.92 12.54 6.95
N THR A 212 5.67 13.25 8.06
CA THR A 212 5.59 12.65 9.39
C THR A 212 4.36 11.79 9.60
N VAL A 213 3.25 12.06 8.92
CA VAL A 213 2.00 11.30 9.06
C VAL A 213 2.24 9.82 8.77
N GLN A 214 2.99 9.51 7.75
CA GLN A 214 3.28 8.13 7.37
C GLN A 214 4.30 7.44 8.26
N SER A 215 5.22 8.22 8.84
CA SER A 215 6.17 7.71 9.83
C SER A 215 5.52 7.49 11.21
N VAL A 216 4.33 8.05 11.45
CA VAL A 216 3.61 7.98 12.72
C VAL A 216 2.44 7.01 12.65
N ILE A 217 1.58 7.10 11.63
CA ILE A 217 0.37 6.27 11.52
C ILE A 217 0.75 4.80 11.27
N ILE A 218 1.76 4.57 10.44
CA ILE A 218 2.20 3.23 10.07
C ILE A 218 2.82 2.48 11.25
N PRO A 219 3.70 3.08 12.06
CA PRO A 219 4.22 2.41 13.26
C PRO A 219 3.14 2.03 14.28
N SER A 220 2.10 2.86 14.43
CA SER A 220 1.01 2.57 15.37
C SER A 220 0.16 1.37 14.98
N LEU A 221 0.24 0.94 13.72
CA LEU A 221 -0.35 -0.29 13.20
C LEU A 221 0.65 -1.46 13.22
N GLY A 222 1.75 -1.33 13.93
CA GLY A 222 2.84 -2.29 13.99
C GLY A 222 2.35 -3.71 14.26
N VAL A 223 2.85 -4.65 13.45
CA VAL A 223 2.49 -6.06 13.55
C VAL A 223 2.76 -6.59 14.95
N ALA A 224 1.80 -7.31 15.50
CA ALA A 224 1.80 -7.94 16.81
C ALA A 224 1.60 -7.00 18.03
N PHE A 225 1.61 -5.69 17.90
CA PHE A 225 1.29 -4.80 19.02
C PHE A 225 -0.21 -4.63 19.23
N ALA A 226 -0.99 -4.60 18.16
CA ALA A 226 -2.44 -4.69 18.23
C ALA A 226 -2.90 -5.92 17.45
N GLN A 227 -3.74 -6.73 18.07
CA GLN A 227 -4.26 -7.95 17.50
C GLN A 227 -5.73 -8.07 17.78
N THR A 228 -6.53 -8.33 16.76
CA THR A 228 -7.95 -8.67 16.93
C THR A 228 -8.06 -10.16 17.17
N ILE A 229 -8.62 -10.53 18.30
CA ILE A 229 -8.99 -11.90 18.64
C ILE A 229 -10.47 -12.05 18.42
N ASN A 230 -10.87 -13.02 17.65
CA ASN A 230 -12.26 -13.40 17.47
C ASN A 230 -12.60 -14.49 18.47
N VAL A 231 -13.51 -14.19 19.40
CA VAL A 231 -14.08 -15.15 20.32
C VAL A 231 -15.43 -15.55 19.75
N SER A 232 -15.50 -16.71 19.14
CA SER A 232 -16.77 -17.27 18.70
C SER A 232 -17.54 -17.70 19.94
N ALA A 233 -18.76 -17.25 20.10
CA ALA A 233 -19.67 -17.84 21.07
C ALA A 233 -19.89 -19.29 20.62
N PRO A 234 -19.58 -20.30 21.44
CA PRO A 234 -19.50 -21.65 20.98
C PRO A 234 -20.90 -22.17 20.63
N PRO A 235 -21.18 -22.52 19.36
CA PRO A 235 -22.27 -23.43 19.11
C PRO A 235 -21.89 -24.78 19.71
N CYS A 236 -22.86 -25.50 20.24
CA CYS A 236 -22.66 -26.90 20.52
C CYS A 236 -22.16 -27.63 19.26
N ASN A 237 -21.06 -28.35 19.34
CA ASN A 237 -20.71 -29.31 18.30
C ASN A 237 -21.44 -30.64 18.51
N ALA A 238 -21.37 -31.52 17.53
CA ALA A 238 -22.00 -32.85 17.58
C ALA A 238 -21.54 -33.74 18.76
N SER A 239 -20.43 -33.33 19.43
CA SER A 239 -19.87 -34.04 20.59
C SER A 239 -20.37 -33.46 21.92
N GLY A 240 -21.33 -32.53 21.90
CA GLY A 240 -21.83 -31.90 23.10
C GLY A 240 -20.88 -30.93 23.78
N GLN A 241 -19.81 -30.55 23.05
CA GLN A 241 -18.87 -29.53 23.51
C GLN A 241 -19.31 -28.18 22.98
N GLY A 242 -19.40 -27.22 23.83
CA GLY A 242 -19.83 -25.89 23.43
C GLY A 242 -20.11 -24.99 24.61
N GLY A 243 -20.86 -23.93 24.36
CA GLY A 243 -21.22 -22.95 25.37
C GLY A 243 -22.15 -23.46 26.46
N ARG A 244 -22.42 -22.57 27.39
CA ARG A 244 -23.35 -22.81 28.51
C ARG A 244 -24.72 -23.14 27.95
N GLY A 245 -25.31 -24.26 28.41
CA GLY A 245 -26.63 -24.71 27.92
C GLY A 245 -26.61 -25.48 26.61
N CYS A 246 -25.42 -25.91 26.15
CA CYS A 246 -25.29 -26.75 24.97
C CYS A 246 -26.13 -28.01 25.10
N ASP A 247 -27.08 -28.22 24.19
CA ASP A 247 -27.85 -29.45 24.06
C ASP A 247 -27.31 -30.25 22.86
N PRO A 248 -26.66 -31.41 23.10
CA PRO A 248 -26.10 -32.25 22.04
C PRO A 248 -27.16 -32.74 21.04
N ALA A 249 -28.44 -32.85 21.45
CA ALA A 249 -29.53 -33.27 20.59
C ALA A 249 -29.96 -32.15 19.63
N ASN A 250 -29.71 -30.90 19.99
CA ASN A 250 -30.08 -29.71 19.21
C ASN A 250 -28.96 -28.65 19.21
N PRO A 251 -27.82 -28.94 18.63
CA PRO A 251 -26.63 -28.09 18.71
C PRO A 251 -26.81 -26.65 18.17
N ASN A 252 -27.83 -26.42 17.36
CA ASN A 252 -28.11 -25.13 16.72
C ASN A 252 -29.30 -24.39 17.35
N GLN A 253 -29.73 -24.77 18.55
CA GLN A 253 -30.79 -24.03 19.24
C GLN A 253 -30.31 -22.72 19.84
N ALA A 254 -31.17 -21.72 19.82
CA ALA A 254 -30.91 -20.42 20.43
C ALA A 254 -30.54 -20.50 21.94
N ALA A 255 -31.06 -21.53 22.67
CA ALA A 255 -30.72 -21.79 24.05
C ALA A 255 -29.28 -22.26 24.28
N SER A 256 -28.60 -22.75 23.24
CA SER A 256 -27.26 -23.28 23.31
C SER A 256 -26.16 -22.24 23.04
N VAL A 257 -26.54 -21.00 22.76
CA VAL A 257 -25.63 -19.90 22.38
C VAL A 257 -25.57 -18.85 23.49
N PHE A 258 -24.49 -18.06 23.47
CA PHE A 258 -24.32 -17.01 24.48
C PHE A 258 -25.30 -15.85 24.25
N ARG A 259 -25.91 -15.37 25.31
CA ARG A 259 -26.88 -14.26 25.34
C ARG A 259 -26.43 -13.15 26.26
N VAL A 260 -26.34 -11.94 25.72
CA VAL A 260 -25.99 -10.74 26.48
C VAL A 260 -27.03 -10.49 27.60
N GLY A 261 -26.53 -10.24 28.79
CA GLY A 261 -27.36 -9.93 29.93
C GLY A 261 -28.00 -11.14 30.62
N GLN A 262 -27.83 -12.35 30.06
CA GLN A 262 -28.34 -13.59 30.68
C GLN A 262 -27.25 -14.59 31.06
N ASP A 263 -26.24 -14.77 30.18
CA ASP A 263 -25.23 -15.80 30.36
C ASP A 263 -23.91 -15.26 30.97
N GLY A 264 -23.97 -14.06 31.55
CA GLY A 264 -22.84 -13.43 32.22
C GLY A 264 -21.85 -12.76 31.24
N MET A 265 -20.57 -12.85 31.55
CA MET A 265 -19.49 -12.30 30.70
C MET A 265 -18.92 -13.38 29.80
N ILE A 266 -18.60 -13.01 28.53
CA ILE A 266 -17.89 -13.91 27.65
C ILE A 266 -16.49 -14.17 28.24
N PRO A 267 -16.10 -15.45 28.41
CA PRO A 267 -14.77 -15.80 28.89
C PRO A 267 -13.72 -15.27 27.93
N LEU A 268 -12.88 -14.34 28.38
CA LEU A 268 -11.81 -13.81 27.56
C LEU A 268 -10.62 -14.78 27.55
N PRO A 269 -10.03 -15.08 26.39
CA PRO A 269 -8.91 -16.00 26.29
C PRO A 269 -7.66 -15.40 26.95
N LYS A 270 -6.84 -16.23 27.59
CA LYS A 270 -5.51 -15.81 28.02
C LYS A 270 -4.63 -15.65 26.78
N VAL A 271 -4.11 -14.43 26.58
CA VAL A 271 -3.21 -14.13 25.48
C VAL A 271 -1.77 -14.35 25.92
N PRO A 272 -1.05 -15.29 25.33
CA PRO A 272 0.35 -15.50 25.68
C PRO A 272 1.22 -14.34 25.20
N PRO A 273 2.37 -14.08 25.87
CA PRO A 273 3.39 -13.21 25.30
C PRO A 273 3.91 -13.80 23.99
N GLN A 274 4.32 -12.94 23.07
CA GLN A 274 4.94 -13.36 21.81
C GLN A 274 6.45 -13.55 21.98
N SER A 275 7.01 -14.49 21.25
CA SER A 275 8.46 -14.64 21.14
C SER A 275 9.05 -13.52 20.26
N ILE A 276 10.30 -13.15 20.52
CA ILE A 276 11.04 -12.15 19.74
C ILE A 276 12.13 -12.89 18.93
N PRO A 277 12.22 -12.68 17.62
CA PRO A 277 11.31 -11.94 16.75
C PRO A 277 9.96 -12.66 16.59
N VAL A 278 8.90 -11.87 16.34
CA VAL A 278 7.57 -12.42 16.10
C VAL A 278 7.52 -12.99 14.69
N SER A 279 7.29 -14.27 14.59
CA SER A 279 6.92 -14.89 13.31
C SER A 279 5.42 -15.04 13.23
N PRO A 280 4.81 -14.56 12.15
CA PRO A 280 3.42 -14.87 11.89
C PRO A 280 3.29 -16.36 11.70
N THR A 281 2.52 -17.00 12.56
CA THR A 281 2.25 -18.42 12.44
C THR A 281 1.30 -18.62 11.26
N TRP A 282 1.64 -19.53 10.35
CA TRP A 282 0.72 -20.00 9.33
C TRP A 282 -0.55 -20.54 9.98
N CYS A 283 -1.64 -19.89 9.65
CA CYS A 283 -2.93 -20.37 10.05
C CYS A 283 -3.42 -21.38 9.03
N LYS A 284 -3.30 -22.68 9.31
CA LYS A 284 -4.12 -23.65 8.59
C LYS A 284 -5.58 -23.26 8.76
N THR A 285 -6.31 -23.11 7.66
CA THR A 285 -7.74 -22.84 7.67
C THR A 285 -8.42 -23.84 8.62
N GLY A 286 -9.08 -23.36 9.66
CA GLY A 286 -9.75 -24.18 10.66
C GLY A 286 -8.94 -24.50 11.92
N SER A 287 -7.73 -23.99 12.11
CA SER A 287 -7.05 -24.12 13.40
C SER A 287 -7.60 -23.08 14.39
N ALA A 288 -8.20 -23.55 15.47
CA ALA A 288 -8.78 -22.72 16.54
C ALA A 288 -7.75 -21.80 17.24
N ASN A 289 -6.46 -22.00 17.00
CA ASN A 289 -5.38 -21.28 17.67
C ASN A 289 -4.60 -20.35 16.72
N CYS A 290 -5.15 -20.00 15.57
CA CYS A 290 -4.53 -19.02 14.70
C CYS A 290 -4.66 -17.62 15.26
N LEU A 291 -3.61 -17.15 15.92
CA LEU A 291 -3.58 -15.81 16.52
C LEU A 291 -3.29 -14.69 15.50
N PHE A 292 -2.90 -15.02 14.27
CA PHE A 292 -2.57 -14.05 13.21
C PHE A 292 -3.17 -14.49 11.87
N PRO A 293 -4.50 -14.41 11.69
CA PRO A 293 -5.14 -14.80 10.43
C PRO A 293 -4.77 -13.88 9.27
N GLU A 294 -4.39 -12.62 9.57
CA GLU A 294 -3.98 -11.62 8.58
C GLU A 294 -2.82 -10.80 9.12
N ILE A 295 -1.79 -10.62 8.29
CA ILE A 295 -0.72 -9.67 8.55
C ILE A 295 -1.00 -8.45 7.72
N LEU A 296 -1.51 -7.42 8.33
CA LEU A 296 -1.49 -6.08 7.78
C LEU A 296 -0.18 -5.44 8.22
N SER A 297 0.75 -5.28 7.30
CA SER A 297 2.07 -4.77 7.58
C SER A 297 2.35 -3.55 6.72
N PHE A 298 2.55 -2.40 7.34
CA PHE A 298 2.90 -1.14 6.71
C PHE A 298 4.19 -0.59 7.33
N GLN A 299 5.29 -1.30 7.19
CA GLN A 299 6.58 -0.81 7.66
C GLN A 299 7.24 0.11 6.64
N VAL A 300 8.24 0.85 7.13
CA VAL A 300 9.14 1.66 6.31
C VAL A 300 10.39 0.86 6.02
N ASP A 301 10.86 0.92 4.77
CA ASP A 301 12.14 0.35 4.37
C ASP A 301 13.26 1.01 5.18
N PRO A 302 14.08 0.24 5.91
CA PRO A 302 15.14 0.81 6.74
C PRO A 302 16.18 1.60 5.93
N THR A 303 16.29 1.36 4.63
CA THR A 303 17.20 2.05 3.72
C THR A 303 16.55 3.20 2.95
N MET A 304 15.33 3.59 3.33
CA MET A 304 14.60 4.67 2.68
C MET A 304 15.43 5.96 2.63
N LYS A 305 15.47 6.58 1.45
CA LYS A 305 16.18 7.83 1.17
C LYS A 305 15.23 9.00 1.09
N VAL A 306 15.77 10.20 1.24
CA VAL A 306 15.03 11.44 1.04
C VAL A 306 14.77 11.64 -0.45
N GLY A 307 13.54 11.99 -0.81
CA GLY A 307 13.19 12.33 -2.18
C GLY A 307 13.99 13.53 -2.69
N GLU A 308 14.44 13.46 -3.94
CA GLU A 308 15.20 14.52 -4.60
C GLU A 308 14.48 14.99 -5.86
N ASN A 309 14.58 16.28 -6.16
CA ASN A 309 13.98 16.92 -7.32
C ASN A 309 14.98 17.85 -8.00
N HIS A 310 15.31 17.54 -9.26
CA HIS A 310 16.04 18.45 -10.14
C HIS A 310 15.04 19.44 -10.75
N ALA A 311 15.14 20.69 -10.35
CA ALA A 311 14.36 21.77 -10.90
C ALA A 311 15.18 22.52 -11.96
N VAL A 312 14.64 22.61 -13.17
CA VAL A 312 15.24 23.33 -14.29
C VAL A 312 14.26 24.38 -14.77
N ASP A 313 14.70 25.62 -14.81
CA ASP A 313 13.90 26.72 -15.31
C ASP A 313 14.68 27.51 -16.35
N PHE A 314 14.03 27.86 -17.45
CA PHE A 314 14.58 28.74 -18.47
C PHE A 314 13.50 29.69 -18.95
N THR A 315 13.82 31.01 -19.04
CA THR A 315 12.86 32.03 -19.43
C THR A 315 13.51 33.02 -20.37
N ILE A 316 12.81 33.35 -21.44
CA ILE A 316 13.11 34.48 -22.34
C ILE A 316 12.01 35.51 -22.14
N GLN A 317 12.41 36.71 -21.74
CA GLN A 317 11.52 37.83 -21.56
C GLN A 317 11.87 38.90 -22.58
N ARG A 318 10.88 39.39 -23.31
CA ARG A 318 11.08 40.35 -24.39
C ARG A 318 10.09 41.50 -24.31
N GLU A 319 10.63 42.75 -24.33
CA GLU A 319 9.82 43.95 -24.55
C GLU A 319 9.44 44.04 -26.03
N LEU A 320 8.16 44.16 -26.28
CA LEU A 320 7.57 44.32 -27.61
C LEU A 320 7.02 45.78 -27.78
N PRO A 321 6.76 46.25 -29.02
CA PRO A 321 6.09 47.50 -29.26
C PRO A 321 4.71 47.58 -28.56
N ALA A 322 4.20 48.80 -28.39
CA ALA A 322 2.91 49.08 -27.76
C ALA A 322 2.82 48.69 -26.28
N ASP A 323 3.92 48.85 -25.54
CA ASP A 323 4.02 48.60 -24.08
C ASP A 323 3.69 47.16 -23.71
N MET A 324 4.00 46.22 -24.58
CA MET A 324 3.82 44.80 -24.35
C MET A 324 5.09 44.13 -23.86
N LEU A 325 4.91 43.07 -23.05
CA LEU A 325 5.97 42.18 -22.56
C LEU A 325 5.59 40.74 -22.89
N LEU A 326 6.41 40.08 -23.66
CA LEU A 326 6.29 38.64 -23.92
C LEU A 326 7.29 37.88 -23.04
N GLU A 327 6.80 36.88 -22.37
CA GLU A 327 7.64 35.94 -21.63
C GLU A 327 7.36 34.50 -22.10
N VAL A 328 8.40 33.78 -22.46
CA VAL A 328 8.33 32.36 -22.82
C VAL A 328 9.27 31.62 -21.91
N GLY A 329 8.72 30.69 -21.16
CA GLY A 329 9.43 29.94 -20.15
C GLY A 329 9.30 28.42 -20.34
N PHE A 330 10.31 27.70 -19.90
CA PHE A 330 10.31 26.27 -19.70
C PHE A 330 10.49 25.98 -18.21
N ALA A 331 9.67 25.08 -17.66
CA ALA A 331 9.84 24.57 -16.30
C ALA A 331 9.91 23.03 -16.34
N GLY A 332 11.04 22.48 -15.90
CA GLY A 332 11.27 21.05 -15.77
C GLY A 332 11.40 20.66 -14.29
N ARG A 333 10.75 19.57 -13.88
CA ARG A 333 10.86 18.98 -12.55
C ARG A 333 11.06 17.48 -12.70
N TYR A 334 12.19 16.97 -12.19
CA TYR A 334 12.58 15.57 -12.33
C TYR A 334 12.86 15.00 -10.96
N ALA A 335 11.82 14.38 -10.39
CA ALA A 335 11.90 13.81 -9.06
C ALA A 335 12.31 12.35 -9.08
N ARG A 336 13.12 11.97 -8.09
CA ARG A 336 13.62 10.61 -7.86
C ARG A 336 13.51 10.28 -6.37
N LYS A 337 13.66 9.00 -6.05
CA LYS A 337 13.60 8.50 -4.67
C LYS A 337 12.28 8.89 -3.97
N LEU A 338 11.20 9.01 -4.74
CA LEU A 338 9.90 9.31 -4.17
C LEU A 338 9.36 8.11 -3.36
N PRO A 339 8.67 8.38 -2.24
CA PRO A 339 8.09 7.32 -1.43
C PRO A 339 7.06 6.50 -2.21
N GLN A 340 7.19 5.17 -2.20
CA GLN A 340 6.26 4.23 -2.82
C GLN A 340 5.97 3.07 -1.87
N SER A 341 4.71 2.62 -1.84
CA SER A 341 4.31 1.43 -1.10
C SER A 341 4.48 0.21 -2.00
N MET A 342 5.41 -0.66 -1.62
CA MET A 342 5.74 -1.88 -2.32
C MET A 342 5.08 -3.08 -1.64
N ASN A 343 4.41 -3.93 -2.40
CA ASN A 343 3.84 -5.18 -1.91
C ASN A 343 4.84 -6.33 -2.08
N LEU A 344 5.48 -6.75 -1.00
CA LEU A 344 6.40 -7.88 -1.01
C LEU A 344 5.69 -9.22 -1.27
N GLY A 345 4.38 -9.28 -0.99
CA GLY A 345 3.54 -10.44 -1.26
C GLY A 345 2.96 -10.51 -2.67
N GLN A 346 3.40 -9.64 -3.58
CA GLN A 346 2.89 -9.65 -4.95
C GLN A 346 3.16 -11.00 -5.64
N VAL A 347 2.17 -11.43 -6.42
CA VAL A 347 2.21 -12.65 -7.24
C VAL A 347 3.39 -12.59 -8.22
N PRO A 348 4.28 -13.59 -8.23
CA PRO A 348 5.39 -13.64 -9.19
C PRO A 348 4.88 -14.10 -10.57
N TYR A 349 4.19 -13.23 -11.29
CA TYR A 349 3.53 -13.54 -12.56
C TYR A 349 4.50 -14.04 -13.66
N MET A 350 5.79 -13.73 -13.54
CA MET A 350 6.85 -14.20 -14.42
C MET A 350 7.36 -15.61 -14.07
N HIS A 351 6.83 -16.25 -13.03
CA HIS A 351 7.28 -17.59 -12.63
C HIS A 351 7.14 -18.56 -13.81
N ARG A 352 8.29 -19.15 -14.18
CA ARG A 352 8.42 -20.07 -15.32
C ARG A 352 8.31 -21.51 -14.81
N ASP A 353 7.47 -22.29 -15.43
CA ASP A 353 7.47 -23.73 -15.18
C ASP A 353 8.73 -24.38 -15.79
N PRO A 354 9.57 -25.07 -14.99
CA PRO A 354 10.82 -25.64 -15.50
C PRO A 354 10.63 -26.70 -16.58
N ALA A 355 9.52 -27.44 -16.55
CA ALA A 355 9.27 -28.54 -17.48
C ALA A 355 8.78 -28.04 -18.84
N SER A 356 7.87 -27.09 -18.88
CA SER A 356 7.27 -26.58 -20.12
C SER A 356 7.85 -25.26 -20.62
N GLY A 357 8.52 -24.51 -19.75
CA GLY A 357 8.96 -23.14 -20.03
C GLY A 357 7.85 -22.09 -20.05
N GLN A 358 6.59 -22.49 -19.88
CA GLN A 358 5.46 -21.56 -19.83
C GLN A 358 5.52 -20.71 -18.55
N THR A 359 5.18 -19.42 -18.66
CA THR A 359 5.07 -18.57 -17.46
C THR A 359 3.65 -18.63 -16.90
N PHE A 360 3.52 -18.27 -15.60
CA PHE A 360 2.19 -18.14 -15.00
C PHE A 360 1.32 -17.12 -15.75
N ALA A 361 1.88 -15.98 -16.16
CA ALA A 361 1.14 -14.97 -16.92
C ALA A 361 0.54 -15.56 -18.22
N GLN A 362 1.34 -16.30 -18.99
CA GLN A 362 0.88 -16.95 -20.21
C GLN A 362 -0.25 -17.95 -19.95
N ALA A 363 -0.11 -18.77 -18.90
CA ALA A 363 -1.14 -19.73 -18.51
C ALA A 363 -2.42 -19.04 -18.03
N PHE A 364 -2.28 -17.98 -17.24
CA PHE A 364 -3.39 -17.15 -16.76
C PHE A 364 -4.16 -16.52 -17.93
N ASP A 365 -3.46 -15.86 -18.84
CA ASP A 365 -4.06 -15.15 -19.97
C ASP A 365 -4.84 -16.11 -20.89
N ALA A 366 -4.29 -17.29 -21.14
CA ALA A 366 -4.96 -18.32 -21.94
C ALA A 366 -6.29 -18.77 -21.31
N VAL A 367 -6.28 -19.04 -19.99
CA VAL A 367 -7.47 -19.44 -19.24
C VAL A 367 -8.47 -18.30 -19.13
N ALA A 368 -8.02 -17.11 -18.75
CA ALA A 368 -8.88 -15.94 -18.56
C ALA A 368 -9.58 -15.53 -19.88
N THR A 369 -8.85 -15.52 -20.99
CA THR A 369 -9.41 -15.21 -22.32
C THR A 369 -10.47 -16.21 -22.72
N ALA A 370 -10.25 -17.51 -22.57
CA ALA A 370 -11.25 -18.54 -22.87
C ALA A 370 -12.50 -18.37 -22.00
N LEU A 371 -12.32 -18.16 -20.69
CA LEU A 371 -13.45 -18.00 -19.77
C LEU A 371 -14.29 -16.74 -20.03
N ARG A 372 -13.64 -15.62 -20.39
CA ARG A 372 -14.31 -14.38 -20.77
C ARG A 372 -15.09 -14.51 -22.09
N ALA A 373 -14.58 -15.34 -23.00
CA ALA A 373 -15.28 -15.68 -24.24
C ALA A 373 -16.38 -16.75 -24.06
N GLY A 374 -16.64 -17.23 -22.84
CA GLY A 374 -17.62 -18.29 -22.56
C GLY A 374 -17.17 -19.68 -22.97
N LEU A 375 -15.90 -19.87 -23.33
CA LEU A 375 -15.30 -21.13 -23.75
C LEU A 375 -14.77 -21.93 -22.59
N THR A 376 -14.62 -23.25 -22.79
CA THR A 376 -13.91 -24.10 -21.86
C THR A 376 -12.40 -23.96 -22.08
N PRO A 377 -11.61 -23.57 -21.06
CA PRO A 377 -10.16 -23.44 -21.20
C PRO A 377 -9.50 -24.80 -21.46
N SER A 378 -8.50 -24.82 -22.34
CA SER A 378 -7.61 -25.97 -22.50
C SER A 378 -6.65 -26.07 -21.31
N PRO A 379 -6.18 -27.30 -20.97
CA PRO A 379 -5.14 -27.48 -19.97
C PRO A 379 -3.89 -26.63 -20.28
N GLN A 380 -3.38 -25.98 -19.25
CA GLN A 380 -2.19 -25.15 -19.37
C GLN A 380 -1.00 -25.83 -18.68
N PRO A 381 0.11 -26.08 -19.36
CA PRO A 381 1.26 -26.80 -18.79
C PRO A 381 1.72 -26.27 -17.44
N TRP A 382 1.74 -24.95 -17.25
CA TRP A 382 2.10 -24.36 -15.98
C TRP A 382 1.17 -24.82 -14.85
N PHE A 383 -0.15 -24.80 -15.07
CA PHE A 383 -1.11 -25.22 -14.05
C PHE A 383 -1.06 -26.73 -13.82
N GLU A 384 -0.90 -27.52 -14.88
CA GLU A 384 -0.80 -28.97 -14.76
C GLU A 384 0.40 -29.41 -13.92
N ASN A 385 1.56 -28.73 -14.06
CA ASN A 385 2.78 -29.06 -13.36
C ASN A 385 2.88 -28.43 -11.96
N GLN A 386 2.29 -27.26 -11.74
CA GLN A 386 2.47 -26.50 -10.51
C GLN A 386 1.30 -26.60 -9.53
N VAL A 387 0.12 -27.02 -9.98
CA VAL A 387 -1.10 -27.00 -9.16
C VAL A 387 -1.74 -28.38 -9.08
N PRO A 388 -1.95 -28.93 -7.88
CA PRO A 388 -2.67 -30.19 -7.72
C PRO A 388 -4.07 -30.14 -8.34
N GLY A 389 -4.31 -31.02 -9.30
CA GLY A 389 -5.54 -31.11 -10.09
C GLY A 389 -5.59 -30.16 -11.30
N GLY A 390 -4.50 -29.47 -11.59
CA GLY A 390 -4.28 -28.72 -12.83
C GLY A 390 -5.27 -27.58 -13.09
N THR A 391 -5.38 -27.21 -14.35
CA THR A 391 -6.25 -26.15 -14.86
C THR A 391 -7.72 -26.36 -14.48
N ALA A 392 -8.23 -27.58 -14.68
CA ALA A 392 -9.65 -27.87 -14.43
C ALA A 392 -10.05 -27.66 -12.97
N ALA A 393 -9.23 -28.18 -12.03
CA ALA A 393 -9.49 -28.03 -10.61
C ALA A 393 -9.38 -26.57 -10.14
N LEU A 394 -8.42 -25.81 -10.70
CA LEU A 394 -8.26 -24.41 -10.36
C LEU A 394 -9.41 -23.55 -10.92
N VAL A 395 -9.81 -23.81 -12.16
CA VAL A 395 -10.98 -23.13 -12.78
C VAL A 395 -12.27 -23.44 -12.01
N SER A 396 -12.48 -24.67 -11.60
CA SER A 396 -13.65 -25.03 -10.78
C SER A 396 -13.70 -24.25 -9.46
N ALA A 397 -12.55 -24.03 -8.81
CA ALA A 397 -12.49 -23.37 -7.51
C ALA A 397 -12.44 -21.84 -7.58
N ALA A 398 -11.91 -21.27 -8.67
CA ALA A 398 -11.56 -19.86 -8.77
C ALA A 398 -11.94 -19.21 -10.12
N ARG A 399 -12.98 -19.69 -10.77
CA ARG A 399 -13.45 -19.19 -12.10
C ARG A 399 -13.63 -17.66 -12.10
N SER A 400 -14.28 -17.12 -11.07
CA SER A 400 -14.53 -15.68 -10.95
C SER A 400 -13.24 -14.87 -10.90
N ASN A 401 -12.19 -15.41 -10.27
CA ASN A 401 -10.91 -14.72 -10.12
C ASN A 401 -10.16 -14.62 -11.47
N PHE A 402 -10.28 -15.63 -12.34
CA PHE A 402 -9.76 -15.54 -13.70
C PHE A 402 -10.50 -14.48 -14.52
N ILE A 403 -11.83 -14.45 -14.44
CA ILE A 403 -12.66 -13.52 -15.20
C ILE A 403 -12.42 -12.07 -14.74
N SER A 404 -12.37 -11.83 -13.43
CA SER A 404 -12.15 -10.50 -12.85
C SER A 404 -10.70 -10.02 -12.90
N GLY A 405 -9.73 -10.94 -13.07
CA GLY A 405 -8.30 -10.64 -12.95
C GLY A 405 -7.82 -10.49 -11.52
N ASP A 406 -8.56 -11.00 -10.51
CA ASP A 406 -8.09 -10.99 -9.10
C ASP A 406 -7.01 -12.06 -8.89
N LEU A 407 -5.78 -11.68 -9.25
CA LEU A 407 -4.60 -12.54 -9.12
C LEU A 407 -4.31 -12.92 -7.67
N ASN A 408 -4.57 -12.02 -6.72
CA ASN A 408 -4.29 -12.29 -5.32
C ASN A 408 -5.20 -13.40 -4.78
N ALA A 409 -6.50 -13.34 -5.05
CA ALA A 409 -7.44 -14.38 -4.65
C ALA A 409 -7.19 -15.71 -5.38
N LEU A 410 -6.78 -15.64 -6.65
CA LEU A 410 -6.40 -16.83 -7.43
C LEU A 410 -5.18 -17.52 -6.81
N PHE A 411 -4.12 -16.76 -6.51
CA PHE A 411 -2.90 -17.30 -5.89
C PHE A 411 -3.14 -17.85 -4.49
N LEU A 412 -4.01 -17.23 -3.72
CA LEU A 412 -4.42 -17.78 -2.44
C LEU A 412 -5.05 -19.17 -2.62
N THR A 413 -5.97 -19.30 -3.57
CA THR A 413 -6.59 -20.60 -3.88
C THR A 413 -5.56 -21.64 -4.34
N LEU A 414 -4.60 -21.21 -5.16
CA LEU A 414 -3.51 -22.03 -5.66
C LEU A 414 -2.59 -22.50 -4.52
N ASP A 415 -2.15 -21.59 -3.67
CA ASP A 415 -1.26 -21.90 -2.54
C ASP A 415 -1.92 -22.81 -1.50
N LEU A 416 -3.21 -22.63 -1.23
CA LEU A 416 -3.98 -23.52 -0.37
C LEU A 416 -4.01 -24.95 -0.92
N ARG A 417 -4.16 -25.13 -2.24
CA ARG A 417 -4.12 -26.45 -2.88
C ARG A 417 -2.73 -27.08 -2.78
N ARG A 418 -1.68 -26.28 -3.03
CA ARG A 418 -0.30 -26.76 -2.88
C ARG A 418 -0.02 -27.24 -1.46
N MET A 419 -0.38 -26.45 -0.46
CA MET A 419 -0.19 -26.79 0.95
C MET A 419 -0.98 -28.02 1.39
N ALA A 420 -2.19 -28.20 0.88
CA ALA A 420 -2.99 -29.40 1.16
C ALA A 420 -2.31 -30.70 0.70
N GLN A 421 -1.39 -30.60 -0.27
CA GLN A 421 -0.56 -31.72 -0.76
C GLN A 421 0.88 -31.70 -0.21
N GLY A 422 1.17 -30.86 0.79
CA GLY A 422 2.51 -30.74 1.37
C GLY A 422 3.52 -30.01 0.48
N LEU A 423 3.07 -29.39 -0.62
CA LEU A 423 3.94 -28.63 -1.52
C LEU A 423 4.19 -27.20 -0.96
N ARG A 424 5.39 -26.68 -1.23
CA ARG A 424 5.74 -25.32 -0.84
C ARG A 424 4.85 -24.28 -1.54
N PRO A 425 4.20 -23.35 -0.82
CA PRO A 425 3.43 -22.27 -1.43
C PRO A 425 4.35 -21.24 -2.09
N PHE A 426 3.82 -20.49 -3.04
CA PHE A 426 4.53 -19.36 -3.66
C PHE A 426 4.63 -18.18 -2.71
N ASN A 427 3.67 -18.05 -1.80
CA ASN A 427 3.65 -16.98 -0.80
C ASN A 427 3.34 -17.58 0.59
N ASN A 428 4.28 -17.44 1.54
CA ASN A 428 4.06 -17.85 2.93
C ASN A 428 3.02 -17.00 3.64
N TYR A 429 2.79 -15.82 3.13
CA TYR A 429 1.90 -14.85 3.76
C TYR A 429 0.59 -14.87 2.99
N MET A 430 -0.41 -15.54 3.53
CA MET A 430 -1.78 -15.53 3.01
C MET A 430 -2.42 -14.13 3.08
N SER A 431 -1.77 -13.21 3.78
CA SER A 431 -2.15 -11.82 3.83
C SER A 431 -1.79 -11.15 2.50
N ARG A 432 -2.78 -10.51 1.92
CA ARG A 432 -2.66 -9.72 0.69
C ARG A 432 -1.82 -8.45 0.87
N THR A 433 -1.26 -8.21 2.05
CA THR A 433 -0.78 -6.90 2.47
C THR A 433 0.50 -6.98 3.29
N LEU A 434 1.58 -7.43 2.67
CA LEU A 434 2.92 -7.29 3.23
C LEU A 434 3.58 -6.08 2.56
N PHE A 435 3.28 -4.87 3.08
CA PHE A 435 3.76 -3.63 2.49
C PHE A 435 5.05 -3.16 3.14
N LEU A 436 5.92 -2.62 2.30
CA LEU A 436 7.12 -1.93 2.71
C LEU A 436 7.20 -0.60 1.94
N ARG A 437 7.21 0.51 2.65
CA ARG A 437 7.39 1.82 2.03
C ARG A 437 8.85 2.05 1.74
N SER A 438 9.18 2.24 0.47
CA SER A 438 10.53 2.45 -0.02
C SER A 438 10.62 3.72 -0.87
N SER A 439 11.84 4.17 -1.15
CA SER A 439 12.15 5.34 -1.96
C SER A 439 12.46 4.96 -3.42
N LEU A 440 11.56 4.25 -4.09
CA LEU A 440 11.75 3.74 -5.45
C LEU A 440 10.98 4.53 -6.52
N GLY A 441 10.16 5.49 -6.12
CA GLY A 441 9.32 6.26 -7.02
C GLY A 441 10.07 7.34 -7.81
N ARG A 442 9.47 7.72 -8.96
CA ARG A 442 9.95 8.82 -9.78
C ARG A 442 8.79 9.56 -10.44
N SER A 443 9.03 10.83 -10.76
CA SER A 443 8.12 11.63 -11.58
C SER A 443 8.87 12.64 -12.44
N ASN A 444 8.27 13.05 -13.54
CA ASN A 444 8.76 14.12 -14.40
C ASN A 444 7.60 15.06 -14.73
N TYR A 445 7.89 16.34 -14.66
CA TYR A 445 6.99 17.40 -15.14
C TYR A 445 7.74 18.31 -16.06
N ASN A 446 7.15 18.63 -17.23
CA ASN A 446 7.69 19.58 -18.17
C ASN A 446 6.57 20.53 -18.60
N ALA A 447 6.87 21.83 -18.60
CA ALA A 447 5.89 22.84 -18.98
C ALA A 447 6.53 23.91 -19.88
N LEU A 448 5.79 24.32 -20.92
CA LEU A 448 5.97 25.55 -21.65
C LEU A 448 5.00 26.58 -21.07
N LEU A 449 5.53 27.73 -20.68
CA LEU A 449 4.80 28.85 -20.12
C LEU A 449 4.90 30.03 -21.09
N VAL A 450 3.78 30.61 -21.49
CA VAL A 450 3.75 31.80 -22.34
C VAL A 450 2.88 32.86 -21.69
N THR A 451 3.48 33.99 -21.42
CA THR A 451 2.76 35.14 -20.86
C THR A 451 2.91 36.34 -21.78
N LEU A 452 1.80 36.97 -22.19
CA LEU A 452 1.79 38.25 -22.90
C LEU A 452 1.06 39.26 -22.06
N ARG A 453 1.80 40.27 -21.60
CA ARG A 453 1.28 41.34 -20.76
C ARG A 453 1.34 42.67 -21.50
N LYS A 454 0.22 43.38 -21.51
CA LYS A 454 0.18 44.74 -21.96
C LYS A 454 -0.01 45.69 -20.76
N ARG A 455 0.94 46.65 -20.61
CA ARG A 455 0.79 47.71 -19.64
C ARG A 455 -0.30 48.69 -20.10
N MET A 456 -0.94 49.36 -19.15
CA MET A 456 -1.97 50.35 -19.46
C MET A 456 -1.44 51.41 -20.43
N SER A 457 -1.94 51.39 -21.64
CA SER A 457 -1.71 52.43 -22.64
C SER A 457 -2.90 52.48 -23.59
N HIS A 458 -3.28 53.69 -24.02
CA HIS A 458 -4.45 53.93 -24.88
C HIS A 458 -5.76 53.28 -24.33
N GLY A 459 -5.94 53.30 -23.01
CA GLY A 459 -7.13 52.74 -22.36
C GLY A 459 -7.21 51.23 -22.30
N LEU A 460 -6.16 50.51 -22.71
CA LEU A 460 -6.15 49.04 -22.75
C LEU A 460 -5.04 48.44 -21.89
N THR A 461 -5.37 47.44 -21.06
CA THR A 461 -4.45 46.57 -20.32
C THR A 461 -4.95 45.13 -20.36
N TYR A 462 -4.06 44.19 -20.47
CA TYR A 462 -4.39 42.74 -20.37
C TYR A 462 -3.19 41.91 -19.96
N ASP A 463 -3.48 40.72 -19.44
CA ASP A 463 -2.50 39.66 -19.11
C ASP A 463 -3.04 38.34 -19.64
N LEU A 464 -2.36 37.74 -20.63
CA LEU A 464 -2.69 36.47 -21.24
C LEU A 464 -1.66 35.44 -20.80
N ASN A 465 -2.11 34.38 -20.16
CA ASN A 465 -1.26 33.30 -19.69
C ASN A 465 -1.66 31.97 -20.34
N TYR A 466 -0.70 31.28 -20.91
CA TYR A 466 -0.89 29.96 -21.51
C TYR A 466 0.15 28.99 -20.95
N THR A 467 -0.32 27.83 -20.48
CA THR A 467 0.55 26.75 -20.01
C THR A 467 0.24 25.48 -20.80
N PHE A 468 1.28 24.92 -21.39
CA PHE A 468 1.21 23.60 -21.97
C PHE A 468 2.16 22.69 -21.20
N SER A 469 1.63 21.64 -20.56
CA SER A 469 2.45 20.82 -19.68
C SER A 469 2.13 19.33 -19.82
N ARG A 470 3.11 18.52 -19.42
CA ARG A 470 2.99 17.07 -19.28
C ARG A 470 3.61 16.62 -17.96
N SER A 471 2.82 15.89 -17.18
CA SER A 471 3.26 15.22 -15.97
C SER A 471 3.24 13.71 -16.17
N LEU A 472 4.32 13.06 -15.78
CA LEU A 472 4.48 11.61 -15.79
C LEU A 472 4.92 11.16 -14.39
N ASP A 473 4.26 10.13 -13.87
CA ASP A 473 4.66 9.51 -12.60
C ASP A 473 4.36 8.00 -12.61
N GLN A 474 4.62 7.35 -11.50
CA GLN A 474 4.34 5.93 -11.34
C GLN A 474 3.04 5.69 -10.57
N VAL A 475 2.78 6.48 -9.51
CA VAL A 475 1.53 6.41 -8.74
C VAL A 475 1.27 7.76 -8.07
N GLY A 476 0.14 8.38 -8.42
CA GLY A 476 -0.18 9.75 -8.00
C GLY A 476 -0.58 9.96 -6.54
N TYR A 477 -0.94 8.92 -5.78
CA TYR A 477 -1.46 9.06 -4.42
C TYR A 477 -0.59 8.37 -3.39
N TRP A 478 0.36 9.08 -2.82
CA TRP A 478 1.24 8.52 -1.81
C TRP A 478 0.70 8.62 -0.36
N GLN A 479 -0.28 9.47 -0.09
CA GLN A 479 -0.85 9.65 1.27
C GLN A 479 -1.83 8.55 1.65
N ASN A 480 -2.34 7.80 0.69
CA ASN A 480 -3.25 6.70 0.95
C ASN A 480 -2.48 5.38 0.99
N SER A 481 -2.50 4.70 2.13
CA SER A 481 -1.90 3.37 2.29
C SER A 481 -2.49 2.31 1.34
N ALA A 482 -3.65 2.57 0.75
CA ALA A 482 -4.29 1.69 -0.22
C ALA A 482 -3.65 1.76 -1.62
N ASN A 483 -2.88 2.81 -1.92
CA ASN A 483 -2.22 2.96 -3.22
C ASN A 483 -0.88 2.22 -3.23
N VAL A 484 -0.96 0.96 -3.52
CA VAL A 484 0.18 0.09 -3.75
C VAL A 484 0.49 0.12 -5.23
N MET A 485 1.78 0.10 -5.54
CA MET A 485 2.26 -0.07 -6.91
C MET A 485 1.59 -1.31 -7.54
N PRO A 486 0.88 -1.19 -8.67
CA PRO A 486 0.22 -2.32 -9.30
C PRO A 486 1.20 -3.41 -9.71
N ASN A 487 2.34 -3.04 -10.28
CA ASN A 487 3.40 -3.97 -10.64
C ASN A 487 4.72 -3.64 -9.91
N ASN A 488 4.98 -4.34 -8.81
CA ASN A 488 6.20 -4.12 -8.02
C ASN A 488 7.46 -4.76 -8.63
N PHE A 489 7.31 -5.62 -9.64
CA PHE A 489 8.43 -6.24 -10.33
C PHE A 489 8.91 -5.46 -11.55
N ASP A 490 8.08 -4.57 -12.09
CA ASP A 490 8.42 -3.70 -13.22
C ASP A 490 7.87 -2.30 -12.99
N LEU A 491 8.67 -1.48 -12.32
CA LEU A 491 8.30 -0.11 -11.99
C LEU A 491 8.28 0.81 -13.24
N ASP A 492 8.96 0.42 -14.31
CA ASP A 492 8.98 1.19 -15.54
C ASP A 492 7.69 1.03 -16.33
N ALA A 493 7.05 -0.15 -16.28
CA ALA A 493 5.73 -0.36 -16.85
C ALA A 493 4.63 0.50 -16.23
N GLU A 494 4.82 0.92 -14.97
CA GLU A 494 3.87 1.78 -14.25
C GLU A 494 4.11 3.28 -14.45
N TYR A 495 5.12 3.64 -15.26
CA TYR A 495 5.46 5.02 -15.53
C TYR A 495 4.64 5.57 -16.69
N GLY A 496 3.67 6.41 -16.39
CA GLY A 496 2.71 6.92 -17.35
C GLY A 496 2.21 8.34 -17.04
N PRO A 497 1.22 8.83 -17.80
CA PRO A 497 0.59 10.12 -17.51
C PRO A 497 0.03 10.17 -16.10
N SER A 498 0.37 11.25 -15.38
CA SER A 498 -0.15 11.49 -14.03
C SER A 498 -1.68 11.66 -14.06
N VAL A 499 -2.33 11.23 -13.00
CA VAL A 499 -3.79 11.41 -12.82
C VAL A 499 -4.19 12.84 -12.43
N TYR A 500 -3.20 13.75 -12.27
CA TYR A 500 -3.40 15.17 -11.95
C TYR A 500 -3.14 16.08 -13.14
#